data_08ed84aeaa17aba3af4c155dfd415a20
#
_entry.id   08ed84aeaa17aba3af4c155dfd415a20
#
_cell.length_a   1.000
_cell.length_b   1.000
_cell.length_c   1.000
_cell.angle_alpha   90.00
_cell.angle_beta   90.00
_cell.angle_gamma   90.00
#
_symmetry.space_group_name_H-M   'P 1'
#
loop_
_entity.id
_entity.type
_entity.pdbx_description
1 polymer ?
#
loop_
_entity_poly.entity_id
_entity_poly.type
_entity_poly.pdbx_seq_one_letter_code
_entity_poly.pdbx_strand_id
1 'polypeptide(L)'
;MELAYLFGSLAEGKGGALSDIDIGVYLSDTLTKADRGRKRIELIGRLMSLLRSDRVDLVLINDVSPVLKFEIIRPNVLLFERDPDLKVDVEQRIMSVYLDWKYYEDRMNQHLLKRIMEKGLT
;
A
#
# COMPACT_ATOMS: atom_id res chain seq x y z
N MET A 1 12.69 9.44 -3.93
CA MET A 1 11.34 9.21 -3.41
C MET A 1 10.34 10.09 -4.14
N GLU A 2 9.28 9.50 -4.64
CA GLU A 2 8.28 10.22 -5.44
C GLU A 2 7.04 10.54 -4.60
N LEU A 3 6.56 9.60 -3.80
CA LEU A 3 5.39 9.75 -2.94
C LEU A 3 5.64 9.08 -1.60
N ALA A 4 5.01 9.58 -0.56
CA ALA A 4 4.98 8.93 0.76
C ALA A 4 3.64 9.14 1.43
N TYR A 5 3.08 8.07 1.99
CA TYR A 5 1.79 8.05 2.66
C TYR A 5 1.92 7.49 4.07
N LEU A 6 1.18 8.06 5.00
CA LEU A 6 0.91 7.41 6.28
C LEU A 6 -0.32 6.51 6.08
N PHE A 7 -0.25 5.27 6.57
CA PHE A 7 -1.39 4.36 6.52
C PHE A 7 -1.52 3.59 7.83
N GLY A 8 -2.44 2.63 7.88
CA GLY A 8 -2.66 1.83 9.07
C GLY A 8 -3.37 2.59 10.18
N SER A 9 -3.18 2.14 11.41
CA SER A 9 -3.94 2.61 12.56
C SER A 9 -3.81 4.11 12.81
N LEU A 10 -2.61 4.67 12.68
CA LEU A 10 -2.40 6.10 12.90
C LEU A 10 -3.11 6.97 11.86
N ALA A 11 -3.11 6.54 10.60
CA ALA A 11 -3.80 7.26 9.53
C ALA A 11 -5.31 7.26 9.72
N GLU A 12 -5.84 6.22 10.34
CA GLU A 12 -7.27 6.08 10.59
C GLU A 12 -7.71 6.64 11.93
N GLY A 13 -6.80 7.27 12.68
CA GLY A 13 -7.09 7.86 13.98
C GLY A 13 -7.31 6.85 15.11
N LYS A 14 -6.91 5.60 14.89
CA LYS A 14 -7.09 4.50 15.86
C LYS A 14 -5.81 4.15 16.62
N GLY A 15 -4.70 4.81 16.29
CA GLY A 15 -3.41 4.54 16.88
C GLY A 15 -3.27 5.16 18.27
N GLY A 16 -2.57 4.46 19.16
CA GLY A 16 -2.14 4.97 20.45
C GLY A 16 -0.62 5.27 20.44
N ALA A 17 -0.10 5.67 21.61
CA ALA A 17 1.31 6.02 21.76
C ALA A 17 2.27 4.86 21.45
N LEU A 18 1.80 3.63 21.54
CA LEU A 18 2.58 2.41 21.28
C LEU A 18 2.34 1.82 19.90
N SER A 19 1.54 2.47 19.06
CA SER A 19 1.25 1.99 17.70
C SER A 19 2.46 2.16 16.79
N ASP A 20 2.62 1.22 15.85
CA ASP A 20 3.62 1.33 14.80
C ASP A 20 3.26 2.47 13.84
N ILE A 21 4.28 3.09 13.27
CA ILE A 21 4.13 4.13 12.26
C ILE A 21 4.28 3.45 10.89
N ASP A 22 3.17 3.28 10.19
CA ASP A 22 3.14 2.63 8.88
C ASP A 22 3.27 3.67 7.77
N ILE A 23 4.36 3.59 7.01
CA ILE A 23 4.65 4.53 5.92
C ILE A 23 4.79 3.75 4.62
N GLY A 24 4.01 4.14 3.62
CA GLY A 24 4.12 3.62 2.25
C GLY A 24 4.87 4.61 1.37
N VAL A 25 5.92 4.16 0.70
CA VAL A 25 6.75 4.99 -0.17
C VAL A 25 6.70 4.47 -1.58
N TYR A 26 6.49 5.37 -2.54
CA TYR A 26 6.60 5.08 -3.95
C TYR A 26 7.93 5.65 -4.47
N LEU A 27 8.74 4.78 -5.05
CA LEU A 27 10.02 5.15 -5.64
C LEU A 27 9.89 5.23 -7.17
N SER A 28 10.86 5.85 -7.82
CA SER A 28 10.87 5.93 -9.27
C SER A 28 10.84 4.54 -9.93
N ASP A 29 10.01 4.39 -10.95
CA ASP A 29 9.91 3.15 -11.72
C ASP A 29 11.19 2.82 -12.51
N THR A 30 12.10 3.79 -12.64
CA THR A 30 13.39 3.58 -13.31
C THR A 30 14.40 2.82 -12.47
N LEU A 31 14.16 2.70 -11.16
CA LEU A 31 15.04 1.94 -10.26
C LEU A 31 14.80 0.44 -10.39
N THR A 32 15.86 -0.33 -10.33
CA THR A 32 15.75 -1.79 -10.24
C THR A 32 15.20 -2.20 -8.88
N LYS A 33 14.71 -3.44 -8.78
CA LYS A 33 14.24 -3.98 -7.51
C LYS A 33 15.34 -3.97 -6.44
N ALA A 34 16.58 -4.29 -6.82
CA ALA A 34 17.72 -4.25 -5.91
C ALA A 34 18.01 -2.82 -5.40
N ASP A 35 17.93 -1.83 -6.29
CA ASP A 35 18.13 -0.43 -5.92
C ASP A 35 17.00 0.06 -5.01
N ARG A 36 15.77 -0.35 -5.25
CA ARG A 36 14.65 -0.03 -4.38
C ARG A 36 14.84 -0.62 -2.98
N GLY A 37 15.33 -1.84 -2.89
CA GLY A 37 15.64 -2.48 -1.61
C GLY A 37 16.69 -1.71 -0.80
N ARG A 38 17.75 -1.25 -1.45
CA ARG A 38 18.77 -0.43 -0.82
C ARG A 38 18.22 0.91 -0.34
N LYS A 39 17.41 1.56 -1.16
CA LYS A 39 16.74 2.82 -0.79
C LYS A 39 15.81 2.62 0.40
N ARG A 40 15.10 1.51 0.44
CA ARG A 40 14.22 1.20 1.56
C ARG A 40 14.98 1.16 2.89
N ILE A 41 16.11 0.46 2.92
CA ILE A 41 16.95 0.36 4.12
C ILE A 41 17.44 1.74 4.57
N GLU A 42 17.91 2.54 3.62
CA GLU A 42 18.38 3.91 3.89
C GLU A 42 17.26 4.77 4.47
N LEU A 43 16.07 4.72 3.87
CA LEU A 43 14.92 5.51 4.31
C LEU A 43 14.44 5.08 5.70
N ILE A 44 14.40 3.78 5.99
CA ILE A 44 14.05 3.29 7.32
C ILE A 44 14.99 3.88 8.38
N GLY A 45 16.30 3.81 8.13
CA GLY A 45 17.29 4.34 9.06
C GLY A 45 17.10 5.83 9.32
N ARG A 46 16.86 6.60 8.26
CA ARG A 46 16.63 8.06 8.38
C ARG A 46 15.35 8.38 9.13
N LEU A 47 14.28 7.65 8.86
CA LEU A 47 13.00 7.85 9.53
C LEU A 47 13.06 7.49 11.01
N MET A 48 13.68 6.38 11.35
CA MET A 48 13.88 5.99 12.75
C MET A 48 14.66 7.05 13.52
N SER A 49 15.70 7.59 12.91
CA SER A 49 16.51 8.65 13.49
C SER A 49 15.72 9.93 13.66
N LEU A 50 15.00 10.34 12.63
CA LEU A 50 14.21 11.57 12.63
C LEU A 50 13.07 11.53 13.65
N LEU A 51 12.37 10.41 13.70
CA LEU A 51 11.19 10.23 14.57
C LEU A 51 11.58 9.73 15.96
N ARG A 52 12.86 9.44 16.19
CA ARG A 52 13.38 8.90 17.46
C ARG A 52 12.57 7.67 17.92
N SER A 53 12.24 6.80 16.96
CA SER A 53 11.45 5.61 17.21
C SER A 53 11.95 4.46 16.35
N ASP A 54 11.96 3.26 16.91
CA ASP A 54 12.21 2.02 16.17
C ASP A 54 10.91 1.37 15.66
N ARG A 55 9.77 2.00 15.91
CA ARG A 55 8.44 1.51 15.53
C ARG A 55 7.99 2.07 14.19
N VAL A 56 8.90 2.17 13.24
CA VAL A 56 8.60 2.61 11.88
C VAL A 56 8.61 1.39 10.98
N ASP A 57 7.48 1.15 10.31
CA ASP A 57 7.37 0.13 9.28
C ASP A 57 7.24 0.83 7.92
N LEU A 58 8.20 0.58 7.04
CA LEU A 58 8.24 1.18 5.73
C LEU A 58 7.98 0.13 4.66
N VAL A 59 6.95 0.37 3.85
CA VAL A 59 6.54 -0.51 2.77
C VAL A 59 6.79 0.20 1.44
N LEU A 60 7.37 -0.50 0.47
CA LEU A 60 7.49 0.01 -0.89
C LEU A 60 6.22 -0.29 -1.66
N ILE A 61 5.49 0.77 -2.04
CA ILE A 61 4.25 0.66 -2.79
C ILE A 61 4.48 -0.05 -4.13
N ASN A 62 5.66 0.15 -4.74
CA ASN A 62 6.04 -0.46 -6.01
C ASN A 62 5.94 -1.99 -6.01
N ASP A 63 6.22 -2.62 -4.86
CA ASP A 63 6.51 -4.06 -4.81
C ASP A 63 5.48 -4.89 -4.04
N VAL A 64 4.38 -4.27 -3.60
CA VAL A 64 3.33 -4.97 -2.86
C VAL A 64 2.15 -5.35 -3.76
N SER A 65 1.23 -6.15 -3.22
CA SER A 65 0.05 -6.60 -3.94
C SER A 65 -0.91 -5.45 -4.27
N PRO A 66 -1.80 -5.60 -5.27
CA PRO A 66 -2.79 -4.58 -5.58
C PRO A 66 -3.69 -4.20 -4.40
N VAL A 67 -4.04 -5.18 -3.57
CA VAL A 67 -4.85 -4.94 -2.37
C VAL A 67 -4.12 -4.05 -1.39
N LEU A 68 -2.86 -4.36 -1.10
CA LEU A 68 -2.07 -3.57 -0.16
C LEU A 68 -1.77 -2.18 -0.71
N LYS A 69 -1.48 -2.06 -2.00
CA LYS A 69 -1.32 -0.74 -2.64
C LYS A 69 -2.55 0.14 -2.38
N PHE A 70 -3.73 -0.41 -2.60
CA PHE A 70 -4.98 0.32 -2.38
C PHE A 70 -5.16 0.69 -0.90
N GLU A 71 -4.89 -0.23 0.02
CA GLU A 71 -5.01 0.03 1.46
C GLU A 71 -4.06 1.14 1.93
N ILE A 72 -2.88 1.26 1.32
CA ILE A 72 -1.92 2.31 1.65
C ILE A 72 -2.43 3.69 1.23
N ILE A 73 -3.00 3.82 0.04
CA ILE A 73 -3.45 5.11 -0.46
C ILE A 73 -4.88 5.48 0.00
N ARG A 74 -5.67 4.51 0.42
CA ARG A 74 -7.08 4.71 0.76
C ARG A 74 -7.34 5.81 1.80
N PRO A 75 -6.61 5.85 2.92
CA PRO A 75 -6.80 6.94 3.89
C PRO A 75 -6.41 8.32 3.33
N ASN A 76 -5.57 8.33 2.30
CA ASN A 76 -5.07 9.51 1.60
C ASN A 76 -4.38 10.51 2.54
N VAL A 77 -3.58 10.00 3.47
CA VAL A 77 -2.74 10.83 4.33
C VAL A 77 -1.38 10.98 3.68
N LEU A 78 -1.24 12.00 2.86
CA LEU A 78 -0.04 12.25 2.09
C LEU A 78 1.02 12.92 2.96
N LEU A 79 2.22 12.33 3.02
CA LEU A 79 3.37 12.89 3.74
C LEU A 79 4.29 13.67 2.80
N PHE A 80 4.41 13.21 1.56
CA PHE A 80 5.29 13.83 0.57
C PHE A 80 4.80 13.51 -0.84
N GLU A 81 4.88 14.51 -1.72
CA GLU A 81 4.74 14.34 -3.16
C GLU A 81 5.78 15.18 -3.89
N ARG A 82 6.46 14.57 -4.85
CA ARG A 82 7.39 15.33 -5.69
C ARG A 82 6.66 16.10 -6.77
N ASP A 83 5.63 15.46 -7.35
CA ASP A 83 4.87 15.99 -8.47
C ASP A 83 3.39 15.60 -8.29
N PRO A 84 2.45 16.58 -8.22
CA PRO A 84 1.03 16.28 -8.09
C PRO A 84 0.47 15.45 -9.24
N ASP A 85 0.97 15.64 -10.46
CA ASP A 85 0.52 14.86 -11.63
C ASP A 85 0.93 13.40 -11.51
N LEU A 86 2.13 13.14 -11.01
CA LEU A 86 2.58 11.78 -10.73
C LEU A 86 1.70 11.10 -9.68
N LYS A 87 1.32 11.83 -8.63
CA LYS A 87 0.42 11.34 -7.59
C LYS A 87 -0.90 10.86 -8.19
N VAL A 88 -1.51 11.69 -9.03
CA VAL A 88 -2.77 11.35 -9.69
C VAL A 88 -2.61 10.10 -10.55
N ASP A 89 -1.56 10.02 -11.36
CA ASP A 89 -1.30 8.89 -12.24
C ASP A 89 -1.10 7.58 -11.45
N VAL A 90 -0.30 7.64 -10.39
CA VAL A 90 -0.03 6.46 -9.55
C VAL A 90 -1.31 5.99 -8.85
N GLU A 91 -2.07 6.91 -8.27
CA GLU A 91 -3.31 6.57 -7.59
C GLU A 91 -4.36 6.01 -8.55
N GLN A 92 -4.49 6.56 -9.75
CA GLN A 92 -5.40 6.04 -10.77
C GLN A 92 -5.03 4.62 -11.17
N ARG A 93 -3.75 4.35 -11.39
CA ARG A 93 -3.27 3.00 -11.73
C ARG A 93 -3.56 2.01 -10.61
N ILE A 94 -3.29 2.40 -9.38
CA ILE A 94 -3.55 1.55 -8.21
C ILE A 94 -5.05 1.23 -8.10
N MET A 95 -5.90 2.23 -8.23
CA MET A 95 -7.36 2.04 -8.15
C MET A 95 -7.88 1.18 -9.28
N SER A 96 -7.41 1.39 -10.52
CA SER A 96 -7.85 0.60 -11.67
C SER A 96 -7.50 -0.88 -11.51
N VAL A 97 -6.27 -1.17 -11.10
CA VAL A 97 -5.82 -2.56 -10.88
C VAL A 97 -6.60 -3.21 -9.72
N TYR A 98 -6.82 -2.47 -8.64
CA TYR A 98 -7.60 -2.96 -7.50
C TYR A 98 -9.04 -3.29 -7.89
N LEU A 99 -9.70 -2.42 -8.66
CA LEU A 99 -11.09 -2.63 -9.08
C LEU A 99 -11.20 -3.83 -10.03
N ASP A 100 -10.26 -4.02 -10.94
CA ASP A 100 -10.21 -5.18 -11.81
C ASP A 100 -10.03 -6.48 -11.00
N TRP A 101 -9.09 -6.47 -10.06
CA TRP A 101 -8.85 -7.60 -9.17
C TRP A 101 -10.11 -7.96 -8.38
N LYS A 102 -10.77 -6.95 -7.80
CA LYS A 102 -11.98 -7.14 -7.00
C LYS A 102 -13.12 -7.69 -7.84
N TYR A 103 -13.28 -7.19 -9.05
CA TYR A 103 -14.31 -7.68 -9.98
C TYR A 103 -14.14 -9.17 -10.28
N TYR A 104 -12.92 -9.58 -10.61
CA TYR A 104 -12.66 -10.99 -10.89
C TYR A 104 -12.81 -11.87 -9.66
N GLU A 105 -12.36 -11.41 -8.51
CA GLU A 105 -12.53 -12.15 -7.26
C GLU A 105 -14.00 -12.33 -6.91
N ASP A 106 -14.79 -11.27 -6.99
CA ASP A 106 -16.23 -11.36 -6.71
C ASP A 106 -16.94 -12.33 -7.66
N ARG A 107 -16.59 -12.32 -8.94
CA ARG A 107 -17.14 -13.26 -9.90
C ARG A 107 -16.75 -14.70 -9.60
N MET A 108 -15.51 -14.93 -9.27
CA MET A 108 -15.06 -16.29 -8.90
C MET A 108 -15.75 -16.79 -7.64
N ASN A 109 -15.92 -15.92 -6.65
CA ASN A 109 -16.65 -16.27 -5.43
C ASN A 109 -18.12 -16.60 -5.72
N GLN A 110 -18.76 -15.84 -6.60
CA GLN A 110 -20.14 -16.13 -7.02
C GLN A 110 -20.25 -17.48 -7.73
N HIS A 111 -19.32 -17.77 -8.63
CA HIS A 111 -19.28 -19.08 -9.31
C HIS A 111 -19.06 -20.22 -8.34
N LEU A 112 -18.18 -20.06 -7.38
CA LEU A 112 -17.91 -21.06 -6.35
C LEU A 112 -19.15 -21.32 -5.50
N LEU A 113 -19.79 -20.25 -5.02
CA LEU A 113 -21.02 -20.34 -4.24
C LEU A 113 -22.13 -21.05 -5.03
N LYS A 114 -22.32 -20.68 -6.29
CA LYS A 114 -23.32 -21.31 -7.16
C LYS A 114 -23.05 -22.79 -7.30
N ARG A 115 -21.81 -23.21 -7.54
CA ARG A 115 -21.43 -24.61 -7.65
C ARG A 115 -21.69 -25.39 -6.36
N ILE A 116 -21.38 -24.78 -5.22
CA ILE A 116 -21.64 -25.37 -3.91
C ILE A 116 -23.14 -25.56 -3.71
N MET A 117 -23.94 -24.57 -4.04
CA MET A 117 -25.41 -24.63 -3.91
C MET A 117 -26.05 -25.66 -4.86
N GLU A 118 -25.55 -25.74 -6.10
CA GLU A 118 -26.08 -26.69 -7.10
C GLU A 118 -25.75 -28.15 -6.76
N LYS A 119 -24.54 -28.39 -6.23
CA LYS A 119 -24.09 -29.74 -5.90
C LYS A 119 -24.53 -30.19 -4.51
N GLY A 120 -25.00 -29.27 -3.69
CA GLY A 120 -25.29 -29.50 -2.30
C GLY A 120 -24.06 -29.77 -1.47
N LEU A 121 -24.16 -29.59 -0.16
CA LEU A 121 -23.08 -29.84 0.80
C LEU A 121 -23.19 -31.26 1.38
N THR A 122 -23.84 -32.13 0.67
CA THR A 122 -24.01 -33.53 1.07
C THR A 122 -22.88 -34.41 0.61
#